data_e9cb4539677dbcdd742f9d1a296cf911
#
_entry.id   e9cb4539677dbcdd742f9d1a296cf911
#
_cell.length_a   1.000
_cell.length_b   1.000
_cell.length_c   1.000
_cell.angle_alpha   90.00
_cell.angle_beta   90.00
_cell.angle_gamma   90.00
#
_symmetry.space_group_name_H-M   'P 1'
#
loop_
_entity.id
_entity.type
_entity.pdbx_description
1 polymer ?
#
loop_
_entity_poly.entity_id
_entity_poly.type
_entity_poly.pdbx_seq_one_letter_code
_entity_poly.pdbx_strand_id
1 'polypeptide(L)'
;MSIREFSQALRTTQGQHILASVLEGPAQGQRLLLCEGAPVWPPKPEGLLARHLPALAGCGASGLLTLEDVSVFVEKFGGTPRLVLCGGGHVAESVVRLAVMLGLPVTGLEERPDYADALRRAGAE
;
A
#
# COMPACT_ATOMS: atom_id res chain seq x y z
N MET A 1 -21.86 2.72 11.00
CA MET A 1 -20.73 1.94 10.47
C MET A 1 -19.92 1.39 11.61
N SER A 2 -19.75 0.08 11.66
CA SER A 2 -19.06 -0.55 12.77
C SER A 2 -17.61 -0.89 12.43
N ILE A 3 -16.76 -0.87 13.46
CA ILE A 3 -15.36 -1.31 13.36
C ILE A 3 -15.27 -2.79 12.94
N ARG A 4 -16.30 -3.56 13.26
CA ARG A 4 -16.38 -4.98 12.89
C ARG A 4 -16.50 -5.16 11.37
N GLU A 5 -17.36 -4.38 10.72
CA GLU A 5 -17.51 -4.41 9.25
C GLU A 5 -16.24 -3.96 8.54
N PHE A 6 -15.60 -2.91 9.03
CA PHE A 6 -14.30 -2.47 8.53
C PHE A 6 -13.23 -3.57 8.65
N SER A 7 -13.13 -4.18 9.83
CA SER A 7 -12.19 -5.29 10.06
C SER A 7 -12.47 -6.48 9.15
N GLN A 8 -13.75 -6.78 8.90
CA GLN A 8 -14.13 -7.85 7.99
C GLN A 8 -13.74 -7.51 6.54
N ALA A 9 -13.99 -6.29 6.08
CA ALA A 9 -13.58 -5.86 4.75
C ALA A 9 -12.06 -6.02 4.54
N LEU A 10 -11.26 -5.63 5.53
CA LEU A 10 -9.80 -5.82 5.49
C LEU A 10 -9.37 -7.29 5.43
N ARG A 11 -10.07 -8.18 6.13
CA ARG A 11 -9.74 -9.62 6.16
C ARG A 11 -10.13 -10.35 4.88
N THR A 12 -11.16 -9.86 4.21
CA THR A 12 -11.73 -10.52 3.02
C THR A 12 -11.18 -9.98 1.70
N THR A 13 -10.37 -8.92 1.75
CA THR A 13 -9.76 -8.31 0.57
C THR A 13 -8.25 -8.39 0.65
N GLN A 14 -7.61 -8.61 -0.49
CA GLN A 14 -6.14 -8.67 -0.61
C GLN A 14 -5.67 -7.67 -1.66
N GLY A 15 -4.48 -7.13 -1.46
CA GLY A 15 -3.87 -6.18 -2.37
C GLY A 15 -3.67 -4.81 -1.74
N GLN A 16 -3.58 -3.80 -2.60
CA GLN A 16 -3.34 -2.42 -2.18
C GLN A 16 -4.63 -1.80 -1.66
N HIS A 17 -4.58 -1.31 -0.43
CA HIS A 17 -5.69 -0.60 0.20
C HIS A 17 -5.42 0.89 0.28
N ILE A 18 -6.50 1.66 0.20
CA ILE A 18 -6.51 3.09 0.47
C ILE A 18 -7.66 3.38 1.43
N LEU A 19 -7.35 3.93 2.59
CA LEU A 19 -8.34 4.43 3.54
C LEU A 19 -8.34 5.96 3.47
N ALA A 20 -9.47 6.53 3.08
CA ALA A 20 -9.70 7.97 3.09
C ALA A 20 -10.55 8.34 4.29
N SER A 21 -10.18 9.42 4.97
CA SER A 21 -10.89 9.96 6.14
C SER A 21 -11.08 11.47 5.98
N VAL A 22 -12.31 11.93 6.10
CA VAL A 22 -12.63 13.36 6.06
C VAL A 22 -12.31 13.97 7.43
N LEU A 23 -11.45 15.00 7.43
CA LEU A 23 -10.93 15.60 8.66
C LEU A 23 -11.75 16.80 9.15
N GLU A 24 -12.51 17.45 8.28
CA GLU A 24 -13.23 18.69 8.60
C GLU A 24 -14.51 18.82 7.80
N GLY A 25 -15.30 19.84 8.14
CA GLY A 25 -16.54 20.15 7.43
C GLY A 25 -17.73 19.26 7.82
N PRO A 26 -18.85 19.39 7.06
CA PRO A 26 -20.09 18.64 7.36
C PRO A 26 -19.95 17.13 7.29
N ALA A 27 -19.00 16.63 6.50
CA ALA A 27 -18.74 15.20 6.32
C ALA A 27 -17.61 14.68 7.23
N GLN A 28 -17.15 15.48 8.21
CA GLN A 28 -16.10 15.07 9.14
C GLN A 28 -16.38 13.70 9.75
N GLY A 29 -15.35 12.85 9.76
CA GLY A 29 -15.46 11.48 10.27
C GLY A 29 -15.93 10.45 9.25
N GLN A 30 -16.38 10.87 8.08
CA GLN A 30 -16.66 9.96 6.97
C GLN A 30 -15.38 9.25 6.54
N ARG A 31 -15.49 7.95 6.26
CA ARG A 31 -14.37 7.11 5.83
C ARG A 31 -14.77 6.24 4.65
N LEU A 32 -13.79 5.92 3.84
CA LEU A 32 -13.95 5.04 2.68
C LEU A 32 -12.71 4.17 2.54
N LEU A 33 -12.90 2.86 2.46
CA LEU A 33 -11.82 1.91 2.16
C LEU A 33 -11.95 1.44 0.71
N LEU A 34 -10.88 1.61 -0.04
CA LEU A 34 -10.70 1.05 -1.38
C LEU A 34 -9.74 -0.14 -1.31
N CYS A 35 -9.98 -1.13 -2.15
CA CYS A 35 -9.03 -2.20 -2.43
C CYS A 35 -8.86 -2.31 -3.95
N GLU A 36 -7.61 -2.23 -4.42
CA GLU A 36 -7.30 -2.21 -5.86
C GLU A 36 -8.14 -1.19 -6.65
N GLY A 37 -8.40 -0.03 -6.05
CA GLY A 37 -9.15 1.06 -6.65
C GLY A 37 -10.68 0.96 -6.55
N ALA A 38 -11.21 -0.14 -6.04
CA ALA A 38 -12.65 -0.35 -5.87
C ALA A 38 -13.09 -0.15 -4.41
N PRO A 39 -14.25 0.48 -4.14
CA PRO A 39 -14.75 0.64 -2.79
C PRO A 39 -15.17 -0.72 -2.19
N VAL A 40 -14.67 -1.02 -0.99
CA VAL A 40 -14.98 -2.25 -0.27
C VAL A 40 -15.64 -2.00 1.09
N TRP A 41 -15.56 -0.79 1.60
CA TRP A 41 -16.26 -0.38 2.82
C TRP A 41 -16.41 1.14 2.88
N PRO A 42 -17.60 1.68 3.17
CA PRO A 42 -18.87 0.94 3.25
C PRO A 42 -19.24 0.31 1.90
N PRO A 43 -20.11 -0.72 1.89
CA PRO A 43 -20.48 -1.41 0.64
C PRO A 43 -21.13 -0.51 -0.42
N LYS A 44 -21.83 0.52 0.03
CA LYS A 44 -22.46 1.55 -0.82
C LYS A 44 -21.97 2.92 -0.35
N PRO A 45 -20.83 3.39 -0.87
CA PRO A 45 -20.32 4.69 -0.48
C PRO A 45 -21.18 5.82 -1.02
N GLU A 46 -21.37 6.85 -0.20
CA GLU A 46 -22.13 8.05 -0.53
C GLU A 46 -21.35 9.30 -0.12
N GLY A 47 -21.76 10.45 -0.64
CA GLY A 47 -21.24 11.75 -0.24
C GLY A 47 -19.90 12.13 -0.88
N LEU A 48 -19.11 12.94 -0.18
CA LEU A 48 -17.88 13.56 -0.69
C LEU A 48 -16.88 12.53 -1.23
N LEU A 49 -16.56 11.51 -0.46
CA LEU A 49 -15.56 10.52 -0.87
C LEU A 49 -16.02 9.70 -2.08
N ALA A 50 -17.30 9.35 -2.13
CA ALA A 50 -17.87 8.61 -3.25
C ALA A 50 -17.85 9.39 -4.57
N ARG A 51 -17.95 10.71 -4.53
CA ARG A 51 -17.85 11.57 -5.71
C ARG A 51 -16.43 11.67 -6.28
N HIS A 52 -15.42 11.34 -5.48
CA HIS A 52 -14.01 11.52 -5.84
C HIS A 52 -13.20 10.22 -5.87
N LEU A 53 -13.85 9.09 -6.18
CA LEU A 53 -13.21 7.77 -6.25
C LEU A 53 -11.97 7.74 -7.15
N PRO A 54 -11.98 8.32 -8.37
CA PRO A 54 -10.79 8.31 -9.22
C PRO A 54 -9.59 9.03 -8.60
N ALA A 55 -9.83 10.17 -7.94
CA ALA A 55 -8.78 10.93 -7.28
C ALA A 55 -8.18 10.14 -6.09
N LEU A 56 -9.03 9.47 -5.31
CA LEU A 56 -8.59 8.63 -4.19
C LEU A 56 -7.82 7.40 -4.68
N ALA A 57 -8.35 6.70 -5.69
CA ALA A 57 -7.70 5.52 -6.26
C ALA A 57 -6.34 5.85 -6.91
N GLY A 58 -6.18 7.06 -7.42
CA GLY A 58 -4.95 7.55 -8.04
C GLY A 58 -3.88 8.04 -7.06
N CYS A 59 -4.14 8.08 -5.75
CA CYS A 59 -3.16 8.52 -4.77
C CYS A 59 -1.94 7.59 -4.75
N GLY A 60 -0.76 8.16 -5.05
CA GLY A 60 0.50 7.43 -5.08
C GLY A 60 1.12 7.18 -3.71
N ALA A 61 0.77 7.98 -2.70
CA ALA A 61 1.33 7.91 -1.36
C ALA A 61 0.31 8.35 -0.31
N SER A 62 0.54 7.96 0.94
CA SER A 62 -0.21 8.46 2.08
C SER A 62 0.05 9.95 2.29
N GLY A 63 -0.97 10.69 2.74
CA GLY A 63 -0.86 12.13 3.01
C GLY A 63 -2.20 12.84 2.99
N LEU A 64 -2.13 14.17 3.00
CA LEU A 64 -3.30 15.03 2.93
C LEU A 64 -3.68 15.31 1.47
N LEU A 65 -4.96 15.26 1.21
CA LEU A 65 -5.57 15.60 -0.08
C LEU A 65 -6.70 16.59 0.17
N THR A 66 -6.86 17.57 -0.70
CA THR A 66 -7.98 18.51 -0.63
C THR A 66 -9.02 18.14 -1.68
N LEU A 67 -10.24 17.88 -1.23
CA LEU A 67 -11.41 17.63 -2.09
C LEU A 67 -12.50 18.63 -1.74
N GLU A 68 -12.99 19.39 -2.73
CA GLU A 68 -14.04 20.40 -2.55
C GLU A 68 -13.76 21.33 -1.34
N ASP A 69 -12.52 21.81 -1.23
CA ASP A 69 -12.01 22.66 -0.13
C ASP A 69 -12.02 22.00 1.26
N VAL A 70 -12.13 20.68 1.32
CA VAL A 70 -12.12 19.89 2.56
C VAL A 70 -10.86 19.04 2.62
N SER A 71 -10.23 19.00 3.78
CA SER A 71 -9.05 18.17 4.03
C SER A 71 -9.45 16.71 4.25
N VAL A 72 -8.82 15.84 3.47
CA VAL A 72 -9.01 14.39 3.55
C VAL A 72 -7.65 13.76 3.80
N PHE A 73 -7.56 12.92 4.82
CA PHE A 73 -6.36 12.12 5.05
C PHE A 73 -6.47 10.79 4.31
N VAL A 74 -5.44 10.48 3.53
CA VAL A 74 -5.37 9.25 2.74
C VAL A 74 -4.24 8.38 3.28
N GLU A 75 -4.56 7.16 3.63
CA GLU A 75 -3.60 6.15 4.07
C GLU A 75 -3.53 5.03 3.04
N LYS A 76 -2.35 4.84 2.48
CA LYS A 76 -2.09 3.76 1.53
C LYS A 76 -1.33 2.64 2.22
N PHE A 77 -1.86 1.42 2.18
CA PHE A 77 -1.29 0.26 2.88
C PHE A 77 -1.67 -1.06 2.20
N GLY A 78 -1.11 -2.15 2.69
CA GLY A 78 -1.31 -3.47 2.10
C GLY A 78 -0.42 -3.73 0.88
N GLY A 79 -0.75 -4.75 0.13
CA GLY A 79 0.08 -5.24 -0.96
C GLY A 79 1.26 -6.07 -0.47
N THR A 80 2.11 -6.49 -1.40
CA THR A 80 3.32 -7.25 -1.08
C THR A 80 4.46 -6.28 -0.72
N PRO A 81 5.04 -6.36 0.48
CA PRO A 81 6.19 -5.53 0.84
C PRO A 81 7.40 -5.89 -0.02
N ARG A 82 8.20 -4.89 -0.37
CA ARG A 82 9.47 -5.08 -1.07
C ARG A 82 10.62 -4.97 -0.07
N LEU A 83 11.53 -5.94 -0.11
CA LEU A 83 12.76 -5.89 0.66
C LEU A 83 13.82 -5.14 -0.14
N VAL A 84 14.49 -4.18 0.47
CA VAL A 84 15.63 -3.48 -0.10
C VAL A 84 16.87 -3.85 0.72
N LEU A 85 17.87 -4.45 0.05
CA LEU A 85 19.15 -4.81 0.66
C LEU A 85 20.23 -3.85 0.20
N CYS A 86 20.88 -3.21 1.17
CA CYS A 86 22.05 -2.37 0.92
C CYS A 86 23.32 -3.16 1.23
N GLY A 87 24.05 -3.53 0.19
CA GLY A 87 25.24 -4.35 0.26
C GLY A 87 25.05 -5.76 -0.27
N GLY A 88 26.15 -6.43 -0.59
CA GLY A 88 26.22 -7.80 -1.09
C GLY A 88 27.10 -8.68 -0.22
N GLY A 89 27.26 -9.93 -0.63
CA GLY A 89 28.04 -10.95 0.08
C GLY A 89 27.19 -12.13 0.50
N HIS A 90 27.77 -13.04 1.27
CA HIS A 90 27.10 -14.31 1.62
C HIS A 90 25.82 -14.12 2.43
N VAL A 91 25.82 -13.20 3.37
CA VAL A 91 24.63 -12.91 4.19
C VAL A 91 23.51 -12.34 3.33
N ALA A 92 23.81 -11.35 2.51
CA ALA A 92 22.85 -10.74 1.59
C ALA A 92 22.28 -11.76 0.60
N GLU A 93 23.11 -12.60 0.00
CA GLU A 93 22.70 -13.69 -0.88
C GLU A 93 21.72 -14.64 -0.19
N SER A 94 22.00 -15.04 1.04
CA SER A 94 21.14 -15.90 1.84
C SER A 94 19.80 -15.25 2.14
N VAL A 95 19.81 -13.96 2.48
CA VAL A 95 18.58 -13.17 2.72
C VAL A 95 17.74 -13.09 1.44
N VAL A 96 18.35 -12.85 0.28
CA VAL A 96 17.65 -12.84 -1.00
C VAL A 96 16.97 -14.18 -1.27
N ARG A 97 17.68 -15.29 -1.09
CA ARG A 97 17.11 -16.63 -1.30
C ARG A 97 15.92 -16.91 -0.39
N LEU A 98 16.01 -16.54 0.87
CA LEU A 98 14.90 -16.66 1.82
C LEU A 98 13.70 -15.78 1.43
N ALA A 99 13.95 -14.55 1.04
CA ALA A 99 12.89 -13.63 0.59
C ALA A 99 12.17 -14.16 -0.65
N VAL A 100 12.91 -14.69 -1.62
CA VAL A 100 12.33 -15.32 -2.83
C VAL A 100 11.45 -16.52 -2.44
N MET A 101 11.90 -17.36 -1.52
CA MET A 101 11.11 -18.49 -1.01
C MET A 101 9.80 -18.03 -0.34
N LEU A 102 9.82 -16.87 0.30
CA LEU A 102 8.65 -16.27 0.94
C LEU A 102 7.77 -15.46 -0.02
N GLY A 103 8.13 -15.37 -1.30
CA GLY A 103 7.39 -14.60 -2.29
C GLY A 103 7.57 -13.08 -2.16
N LEU A 104 8.62 -12.63 -1.49
CA LEU A 104 8.92 -11.20 -1.33
C LEU A 104 9.83 -10.72 -2.48
N PRO A 105 9.44 -9.68 -3.23
CA PRO A 105 10.34 -9.06 -4.19
C PRO A 105 11.50 -8.36 -3.47
N VAL A 106 12.70 -8.51 -4.03
CA VAL A 106 13.94 -7.97 -3.44
C VAL A 106 14.64 -7.07 -4.43
N THR A 107 15.02 -5.89 -3.98
CA THR A 107 15.94 -4.99 -4.70
C THR A 107 17.27 -4.97 -3.98
N GLY A 108 18.34 -5.26 -4.68
CA GLY A 108 19.71 -5.18 -4.16
C GLY A 108 20.39 -3.89 -4.59
N LEU A 109 21.05 -3.23 -3.65
CA LEU A 109 21.90 -2.06 -3.90
C LEU A 109 23.36 -2.44 -3.56
N GLU A 110 24.17 -2.70 -4.59
CA GLU A 110 25.56 -3.11 -4.43
C GLU A 110 26.41 -2.48 -5.56
N GLU A 111 27.46 -1.78 -5.18
CA GLU A 111 28.34 -1.10 -6.14
C GLU A 111 29.40 -2.02 -6.77
N ARG A 112 29.71 -3.14 -6.13
CA ARG A 112 30.70 -4.11 -6.64
C ARG A 112 30.05 -5.08 -7.61
N PRO A 113 30.49 -5.11 -8.91
CA PRO A 113 29.81 -5.88 -9.96
C PRO A 113 29.65 -7.38 -9.64
N ASP A 114 30.68 -8.04 -9.10
CA ASP A 114 30.64 -9.47 -8.81
C ASP A 114 29.61 -9.81 -7.74
N TYR A 115 29.49 -8.97 -6.71
CA TYR A 115 28.50 -9.12 -5.65
C TYR A 115 27.08 -8.78 -6.15
N ALA A 116 26.97 -7.76 -7.00
CA ALA A 116 25.68 -7.42 -7.63
C ALA A 116 25.17 -8.58 -8.49
N ASP A 117 26.04 -9.20 -9.26
CA ASP A 117 25.70 -10.36 -10.09
C ASP A 117 25.29 -11.57 -9.24
N ALA A 118 25.96 -11.78 -8.10
CA ALA A 118 25.59 -12.83 -7.15
C ALA A 118 24.18 -12.62 -6.60
N LEU A 119 23.81 -11.39 -6.24
CA LEU A 119 22.47 -11.05 -5.79
C LEU A 119 21.41 -11.31 -6.86
N ARG A 120 21.70 -10.93 -8.13
CA ARG A 120 20.80 -11.22 -9.26
C ARG A 120 20.61 -12.71 -9.46
N ARG A 121 21.67 -13.51 -9.41
CA ARG A 121 21.58 -14.99 -9.52
C ARG A 121 20.76 -15.58 -8.37
N ALA A 122 20.77 -14.98 -7.20
CA ALA A 122 19.94 -15.40 -6.06
C ALA A 122 18.46 -15.01 -6.22
N GLY A 123 18.13 -14.06 -7.09
CA GLY A 123 16.78 -13.64 -7.42
C GLY A 123 16.42 -12.18 -7.10
N ALA A 124 17.40 -11.33 -6.78
CA ALA A 124 17.19 -9.89 -6.59
C ALA A 124 17.13 -9.14 -7.93
N GLU A 125 16.48 -7.97 -7.90
CA GLU A 125 16.46 -6.97 -8.96
C GLU A 125 17.45 -5.85 -8.66
#